data_2c0bf510e51b66483239b254c137d4ad
#
_entry.id   2c0bf510e51b66483239b254c137d4ad
#
_cell.length_a   1.000
_cell.length_b   1.000
_cell.length_c   1.000
_cell.angle_alpha   90.00
_cell.angle_beta   90.00
_cell.angle_gamma   90.00
#
_symmetry.space_group_name_H-M   'P 1'
#
loop_
_entity.id
_entity.type
_entity.pdbx_description
1 polymer ?
#
loop_
_entity_poly.entity_id
_entity_poly.type
_entity_poly.pdbx_seq_one_letter_code
_entity_poly.pdbx_strand_id
1 'polypeptide(L)'
;METILICIGCIIVAWILLKIFIGFVVLAGAGFLCQYSKLTDSDSTGETDSKQHDSKSRGGELRQFLVRQLSAMVRLTIYKTAAIPSHRIRNFIYRRILGIHMEKDVTVYYGTEFRAPWKISIGAGTIIGDQCILDGRNGIEIGRNVNFSTGVWIWTMQHDYNAVDFSLSAKGRVRIGERAWLGPGCIILPGVTIG
;
A
#
# COMPACT_ATOMS: atom_id res chain seq x y z
N MET A 1 -19.00 -36.10 28.58
CA MET A 1 -19.08 -34.62 28.44
C MET A 1 -17.69 -34.00 28.29
N GLU A 2 -16.73 -34.38 29.13
CA GLU A 2 -15.32 -33.85 29.06
C GLU A 2 -14.61 -34.14 27.73
N THR A 3 -14.75 -35.34 27.19
CA THR A 3 -14.10 -35.71 25.90
C THR A 3 -14.59 -34.86 24.74
N ILE A 4 -15.86 -34.48 24.72
CA ILE A 4 -16.45 -33.62 23.66
C ILE A 4 -15.91 -32.19 23.79
N LEU A 5 -15.75 -31.67 25.00
CA LEU A 5 -15.18 -30.34 25.27
C LEU A 5 -13.73 -30.28 24.86
N ILE A 6 -12.94 -31.33 25.10
CA ILE A 6 -11.53 -31.41 24.67
C ILE A 6 -11.44 -31.44 23.14
N CYS A 7 -12.28 -32.22 22.45
CA CYS A 7 -12.31 -32.27 20.98
C CYS A 7 -12.67 -30.91 20.37
N ILE A 8 -13.66 -30.20 20.91
CA ILE A 8 -14.04 -28.85 20.48
C ILE A 8 -12.88 -27.88 20.70
N GLY A 9 -12.20 -27.94 21.86
CA GLY A 9 -11.02 -27.12 22.13
C GLY A 9 -9.90 -27.34 21.12
N CYS A 10 -9.58 -28.60 20.79
CA CYS A 10 -8.58 -28.96 19.80
C CYS A 10 -8.93 -28.42 18.40
N ILE A 11 -10.20 -28.51 17.99
CA ILE A 11 -10.66 -27.99 16.70
C ILE A 11 -10.52 -26.46 16.64
N ILE A 12 -10.88 -25.76 17.71
CA ILE A 12 -10.74 -24.30 17.80
C ILE A 12 -9.27 -23.89 17.70
N VAL A 13 -8.39 -24.56 18.45
CA VAL A 13 -6.95 -24.28 18.41
C VAL A 13 -6.37 -24.55 17.02
N ALA A 14 -6.70 -25.69 16.41
CA ALA A 14 -6.26 -26.02 15.06
C ALA A 14 -6.74 -24.99 14.03
N TRP A 15 -7.97 -24.50 14.14
CA TRP A 15 -8.52 -23.46 13.28
C TRP A 15 -7.82 -22.09 13.47
N ILE A 16 -7.49 -21.72 14.70
CA ILE A 16 -6.71 -20.51 15.00
C ILE A 16 -5.30 -20.61 14.40
N LEU A 17 -4.63 -21.75 14.60
CA LEU A 17 -3.29 -21.99 14.04
C LEU A 17 -3.29 -21.96 12.52
N LEU A 18 -4.30 -22.54 11.87
CA LEU A 18 -4.48 -22.48 10.42
C LEU A 18 -4.66 -21.04 9.94
N LYS A 19 -5.45 -20.22 10.61
CA LYS A 19 -5.60 -18.79 10.27
C LYS A 19 -4.31 -17.99 10.44
N ILE A 20 -3.54 -18.26 11.49
CA ILE A 20 -2.23 -17.65 11.72
C ILE A 20 -1.27 -18.05 10.61
N PHE A 21 -1.22 -19.34 10.24
CA PHE A 21 -0.38 -19.85 9.15
C PHE A 21 -0.75 -19.23 7.80
N ILE A 22 -2.03 -19.19 7.45
CA ILE A 22 -2.51 -18.53 6.23
C ILE A 22 -2.14 -17.04 6.24
N GLY A 23 -2.30 -16.36 7.37
CA GLY A 23 -1.90 -14.96 7.53
C GLY A 23 -0.40 -14.76 7.28
N PHE A 24 0.43 -15.65 7.81
CA PHE A 24 1.89 -15.64 7.59
C PHE A 24 2.26 -15.86 6.13
N VAL A 25 1.65 -16.84 5.45
CA VAL A 25 1.87 -17.11 4.02
C VAL A 25 1.47 -15.93 3.15
N VAL A 26 0.33 -15.29 3.45
CA VAL A 26 -0.14 -14.09 2.74
C VAL A 26 0.82 -12.91 2.95
N LEU A 27 1.29 -12.70 4.18
CA LEU A 27 2.28 -11.65 4.50
C LEU A 27 3.62 -11.88 3.79
N ALA A 28 4.12 -13.11 3.80
CA ALA A 28 5.37 -13.48 3.13
C ALA A 28 5.25 -13.31 1.61
N GLY A 29 4.13 -13.75 1.04
CA GLY A 29 3.79 -13.55 -0.37
C GLY A 29 3.72 -12.07 -0.76
N ALA A 30 3.05 -11.24 0.06
CA ALA A 30 2.96 -9.81 -0.16
C ALA A 30 4.33 -9.12 -0.10
N GLY A 31 5.21 -9.53 0.82
CA GLY A 31 6.59 -9.04 0.92
C GLY A 31 7.42 -9.36 -0.31
N PHE A 32 7.36 -10.61 -0.78
CA PHE A 32 8.03 -11.04 -2.01
C PHE A 32 7.56 -10.25 -3.23
N LEU A 33 6.25 -10.02 -3.34
CA LEU A 33 5.64 -9.28 -4.45
C LEU A 33 5.97 -7.79 -4.41
N CYS A 34 6.01 -7.21 -3.22
CA CYS A 34 6.44 -5.82 -3.04
C CYS A 34 7.89 -5.64 -3.50
N GLN A 35 8.76 -6.62 -3.22
CA GLN A 35 10.14 -6.62 -3.66
C GLN A 35 10.27 -6.84 -5.17
N TYR A 36 9.48 -7.75 -5.76
CA TYR A 36 9.42 -7.97 -7.20
C TYR A 36 8.90 -6.73 -7.95
N SER A 37 7.89 -6.07 -7.44
CA SER A 37 7.35 -4.82 -8.02
C SER A 37 8.35 -3.66 -7.98
N LYS A 38 9.19 -3.56 -6.94
CA LYS A 38 10.32 -2.62 -6.91
C LYS A 38 11.31 -2.84 -8.04
N LEU A 39 11.64 -4.11 -8.32
CA LEU A 39 12.58 -4.48 -9.38
C LEU A 39 12.02 -4.15 -10.78
N THR A 40 10.73 -4.42 -11.00
CA THR A 40 10.10 -4.12 -12.30
C THR A 40 9.85 -2.62 -12.53
N ASP A 41 9.64 -1.83 -11.47
CA ASP A 41 9.53 -0.37 -11.57
C ASP A 41 10.87 0.30 -11.89
N SER A 42 12.01 -0.27 -11.47
CA SER A 42 13.33 0.27 -11.79
C SER A 42 13.69 0.10 -13.27
N ASP A 43 13.16 -0.93 -13.92
CA ASP A 43 13.39 -1.17 -15.36
C ASP A 43 12.49 -0.31 -16.26
N SER A 44 11.38 0.23 -15.74
CA SER A 44 10.42 1.02 -16.53
C SER A 44 10.74 2.52 -16.63
N THR A 45 11.73 3.01 -15.89
CA THR A 45 12.16 4.44 -15.96
C THR A 45 13.05 4.77 -17.15
N GLY A 46 13.40 3.81 -17.98
CA GLY A 46 14.33 3.97 -19.12
C GLY A 46 13.70 3.94 -20.52
N GLU A 47 12.45 3.55 -20.70
CA GLU A 47 11.84 3.46 -22.03
C GLU A 47 10.38 3.94 -22.02
N THR A 48 10.20 5.23 -22.29
CA THR A 48 8.95 5.76 -22.81
C THR A 48 8.94 5.57 -24.33
N ASP A 49 7.80 5.07 -24.80
CA ASP A 49 7.31 5.02 -26.18
C ASP A 49 7.56 3.76 -27.02
N SER A 50 6.41 3.29 -27.51
CA SER A 50 6.23 2.52 -28.77
C SER A 50 6.13 0.99 -28.74
N LYS A 51 5.81 0.30 -27.66
CA LYS A 51 5.52 -1.16 -27.78
C LYS A 51 4.28 -1.63 -27.01
N GLN A 52 3.12 -1.11 -27.37
CA GLN A 52 1.84 -1.63 -26.85
C GLN A 52 1.00 -2.37 -27.90
N HIS A 53 1.63 -2.95 -28.88
CA HIS A 53 0.90 -3.75 -29.88
C HIS A 53 1.77 -4.92 -30.35
N ASP A 54 1.94 -5.95 -29.58
CA ASP A 54 2.11 -7.35 -30.02
C ASP A 54 2.64 -8.23 -28.87
N SER A 55 1.75 -8.78 -28.08
CA SER A 55 2.03 -10.07 -27.41
C SER A 55 0.74 -10.72 -26.88
N LYS A 56 -0.17 -11.09 -27.78
CA LYS A 56 -1.20 -12.10 -27.51
C LYS A 56 -0.60 -13.50 -27.47
N SER A 57 0.46 -13.69 -26.67
CA SER A 57 0.99 -15.00 -26.35
C SER A 57 0.28 -15.48 -25.08
N ARG A 58 -0.09 -16.77 -25.03
CA ARG A 58 -0.66 -17.42 -23.84
C ARG A 58 0.17 -17.16 -22.57
N GLY A 59 1.49 -17.01 -22.70
CA GLY A 59 2.39 -16.63 -21.60
C GLY A 59 2.17 -15.19 -21.09
N GLY A 60 1.82 -14.25 -21.96
CA GLY A 60 1.50 -12.87 -21.59
C GLY A 60 0.20 -12.76 -20.80
N GLU A 61 -0.83 -13.52 -21.19
CA GLU A 61 -2.11 -13.56 -20.48
C GLU A 61 -1.99 -14.19 -19.09
N LEU A 62 -1.26 -15.30 -18.96
CA LEU A 62 -0.99 -15.92 -17.67
C LEU A 62 -0.19 -15.00 -16.75
N ARG A 63 0.84 -14.33 -17.26
CA ARG A 63 1.62 -13.36 -16.50
C ARG A 63 0.73 -12.20 -16.01
N GLN A 64 -0.10 -11.62 -16.86
CA GLN A 64 -1.03 -10.56 -16.48
C GLN A 64 -2.05 -11.04 -15.44
N PHE A 65 -2.60 -12.23 -15.61
CA PHE A 65 -3.50 -12.83 -14.62
C PHE A 65 -2.81 -12.99 -13.27
N LEU A 66 -1.61 -13.56 -13.22
CA LEU A 66 -0.83 -13.72 -11.99
C LEU A 66 -0.55 -12.36 -11.33
N VAL A 67 -0.10 -11.35 -12.09
CA VAL A 67 0.16 -10.00 -11.56
C VAL A 67 -1.10 -9.39 -10.95
N ARG A 68 -2.27 -9.56 -11.58
CA ARG A 68 -3.55 -9.08 -11.01
C ARG A 68 -3.89 -9.78 -9.70
N GLN A 69 -3.78 -11.11 -9.64
CA GLN A 69 -4.05 -11.89 -8.40
C GLN A 69 -3.10 -11.46 -7.28
N LEU A 70 -1.83 -11.32 -7.61
CA LEU A 70 -0.79 -10.91 -6.67
C LEU A 70 -1.04 -9.48 -6.15
N SER A 71 -1.39 -8.54 -7.01
CA SER A 71 -1.75 -7.18 -6.61
C SER A 71 -2.98 -7.15 -5.68
N ALA A 72 -3.97 -8.01 -5.94
CA ALA A 72 -5.13 -8.16 -5.06
C ALA A 72 -4.73 -8.70 -3.67
N MET A 73 -3.79 -9.65 -3.60
CA MET A 73 -3.28 -10.17 -2.32
C MET A 73 -2.51 -9.10 -1.53
N VAL A 74 -1.65 -8.31 -2.18
CA VAL A 74 -0.97 -7.17 -1.54
C VAL A 74 -1.99 -6.20 -0.96
N ARG A 75 -3.01 -5.85 -1.74
CA ARG A 75 -4.07 -4.94 -1.30
C ARG A 75 -4.85 -5.49 -0.11
N LEU A 76 -5.20 -6.78 -0.13
CA LEU A 76 -5.83 -7.45 1.02
C LEU A 76 -4.94 -7.41 2.25
N THR A 77 -3.63 -7.63 2.09
CA THR A 77 -2.67 -7.57 3.20
C THR A 77 -2.61 -6.18 3.81
N ILE A 78 -2.56 -5.13 3.00
CA ILE A 78 -2.60 -3.73 3.46
C ILE A 78 -3.87 -3.48 4.27
N TYR A 79 -5.02 -3.87 3.74
CA TYR A 79 -6.31 -3.71 4.41
C TYR A 79 -6.37 -4.45 5.77
N LYS A 80 -5.90 -5.70 5.81
CA LYS A 80 -5.82 -6.49 7.06
C LYS A 80 -4.83 -5.91 8.05
N THR A 81 -3.69 -5.41 7.58
CA THR A 81 -2.68 -4.74 8.42
C THR A 81 -3.26 -3.47 9.06
N ALA A 82 -4.00 -2.67 8.30
CA ALA A 82 -4.63 -1.45 8.78
C ALA A 82 -5.62 -1.70 9.94
N ALA A 83 -6.17 -2.91 10.05
CA ALA A 83 -7.09 -3.33 11.11
C ALA A 83 -6.40 -3.83 12.40
N ILE A 84 -5.08 -4.01 12.41
CA ILE A 84 -4.35 -4.48 13.59
C ILE A 84 -4.34 -3.39 14.67
N PRO A 85 -4.75 -3.64 15.92
CA PRO A 85 -4.84 -2.60 16.96
C PRO A 85 -3.48 -1.97 17.35
N SER A 86 -2.39 -2.73 17.25
CA SER A 86 -1.06 -2.30 17.69
C SER A 86 -0.33 -1.48 16.64
N HIS A 87 -0.05 -0.21 16.93
CA HIS A 87 0.79 0.67 16.08
C HIS A 87 2.19 0.07 15.81
N ARG A 88 2.80 -0.57 16.81
CA ARG A 88 4.13 -1.17 16.66
C ARG A 88 4.14 -2.29 15.64
N ILE A 89 3.14 -3.18 15.69
CA ILE A 89 3.00 -4.30 14.75
C ILE A 89 2.69 -3.76 13.36
N ARG A 90 1.74 -2.83 13.22
CA ARG A 90 1.43 -2.21 11.92
C ARG A 90 2.66 -1.56 11.30
N ASN A 91 3.38 -0.71 12.06
CA ASN A 91 4.56 -0.03 11.58
C ASN A 91 5.69 -0.99 11.19
N PHE A 92 5.85 -2.10 11.90
CA PHE A 92 6.79 -3.15 11.51
C PHE A 92 6.43 -3.75 10.15
N ILE A 93 5.15 -4.11 9.95
CA ILE A 93 4.66 -4.66 8.67
C ILE A 93 4.83 -3.63 7.54
N TYR A 94 4.43 -2.38 7.76
CA TYR A 94 4.56 -1.30 6.78
C TYR A 94 6.01 -1.09 6.35
N ARG A 95 6.95 -1.05 7.29
CA ARG A 95 8.38 -0.83 6.99
C ARG A 95 9.06 -2.04 6.39
N ARG A 96 8.87 -3.23 6.98
CA ARG A 96 9.68 -4.42 6.68
C ARG A 96 9.07 -5.30 5.59
N ILE A 97 7.75 -5.35 5.51
CA ILE A 97 7.05 -6.24 4.57
C ILE A 97 6.56 -5.44 3.36
N LEU A 98 5.89 -4.31 3.59
CA LEU A 98 5.31 -3.50 2.52
C LEU A 98 6.28 -2.44 1.96
N GLY A 99 7.41 -2.22 2.61
CA GLY A 99 8.51 -1.42 2.08
C GLY A 99 8.30 0.09 2.10
N ILE A 100 7.38 0.61 2.94
CA ILE A 100 7.24 2.05 3.15
C ILE A 100 8.51 2.57 3.82
N HIS A 101 9.11 3.61 3.26
CA HIS A 101 10.22 4.28 3.92
C HIS A 101 9.69 5.18 5.04
N MET A 102 9.73 4.70 6.28
CA MET A 102 9.26 5.44 7.46
C MET A 102 10.42 5.69 8.40
N GLU A 103 10.64 6.94 8.77
CA GLU A 103 11.59 7.32 9.83
C GLU A 103 11.06 6.94 11.22
N LYS A 104 11.82 7.25 12.29
CA LYS A 104 11.44 6.96 13.67
C LYS A 104 10.19 7.77 14.09
N ASP A 105 9.49 7.27 15.09
CA ASP A 105 8.37 7.95 15.75
C ASP A 105 7.19 8.33 14.83
N VAL A 106 7.07 7.65 13.68
CA VAL A 106 5.88 7.78 12.82
C VAL A 106 4.73 6.98 13.42
N THR A 107 3.55 7.58 13.47
CA THR A 107 2.32 6.92 13.92
C THR A 107 1.33 6.84 12.76
N VAL A 108 0.86 5.64 12.44
CA VAL A 108 -0.22 5.42 11.47
C VAL A 108 -1.44 4.92 12.21
N TYR A 109 -2.54 5.63 12.11
CA TYR A 109 -3.80 5.25 12.74
C TYR A 109 -4.57 4.21 11.94
N TYR A 110 -5.72 3.84 12.43
CA TYR A 110 -6.54 2.74 11.93
C TYR A 110 -7.12 3.02 10.54
N GLY A 111 -7.23 1.97 9.72
CA GLY A 111 -7.94 2.04 8.44
C GLY A 111 -7.22 2.77 7.31
N THR A 112 -5.94 3.15 7.49
CA THR A 112 -5.17 3.80 6.42
C THR A 112 -4.83 2.82 5.30
N GLU A 113 -5.18 3.19 4.05
CA GLU A 113 -4.85 2.45 2.82
C GLU A 113 -3.58 3.04 2.17
N PHE A 114 -2.66 2.17 1.77
CA PHE A 114 -1.49 2.53 0.98
C PHE A 114 -1.55 1.84 -0.38
N ARG A 115 -1.26 2.58 -1.47
CA ARG A 115 -1.06 2.02 -2.81
C ARG A 115 0.38 2.27 -3.23
N ALA A 116 1.03 1.28 -3.84
CA ALA A 116 2.46 1.30 -4.11
C ALA A 116 3.29 1.79 -2.89
N PRO A 117 3.18 1.11 -1.73
CA PRO A 117 3.74 1.56 -0.46
C PRO A 117 5.25 1.79 -0.54
N TRP A 118 5.97 1.07 -1.38
CA TRP A 118 7.41 1.21 -1.59
C TRP A 118 7.84 2.54 -2.23
N LYS A 119 6.90 3.33 -2.76
CA LYS A 119 7.14 4.67 -3.32
C LYS A 119 6.74 5.79 -2.36
N ILE A 120 6.50 5.46 -1.10
CA ILE A 120 6.09 6.41 -0.07
C ILE A 120 7.19 6.58 0.96
N SER A 121 7.58 7.83 1.23
CA SER A 121 8.48 8.19 2.32
C SER A 121 7.79 9.08 3.34
N ILE A 122 8.02 8.81 4.64
CA ILE A 122 7.38 9.49 5.76
C ILE A 122 8.46 9.89 6.77
N GLY A 123 8.61 11.19 7.00
CA GLY A 123 9.58 11.76 7.93
C GLY A 123 9.21 11.53 9.40
N ALA A 124 10.22 11.67 10.26
CA ALA A 124 10.13 11.41 11.70
C ALA A 124 9.03 12.23 12.38
N GLY A 125 8.39 11.64 13.38
CA GLY A 125 7.38 12.32 14.20
C GLY A 125 6.05 12.60 13.48
N THR A 126 5.90 12.15 12.24
CA THR A 126 4.68 12.35 11.45
C THR A 126 3.55 11.43 11.91
N ILE A 127 2.35 11.98 11.95
CA ILE A 127 1.12 11.28 12.32
C ILE A 127 0.22 11.17 11.10
N ILE A 128 -0.16 9.96 10.73
CA ILE A 128 -1.17 9.69 9.70
C ILE A 128 -2.46 9.31 10.43
N GLY A 129 -3.50 10.12 10.27
CA GLY A 129 -4.81 9.93 10.91
C GLY A 129 -5.57 8.70 10.42
N ASP A 130 -6.74 8.50 11.00
CA ASP A 130 -7.60 7.35 10.64
C ASP A 130 -8.14 7.47 9.21
N GLN A 131 -8.34 6.32 8.56
CA GLN A 131 -9.02 6.21 7.27
C GLN A 131 -8.41 7.08 6.14
N CYS A 132 -7.11 7.35 6.21
CA CYS A 132 -6.40 8.04 5.15
C CYS A 132 -6.16 7.11 3.96
N ILE A 133 -6.06 7.69 2.74
CA ILE A 133 -5.66 6.99 1.52
C ILE A 133 -4.42 7.67 0.97
N LEU A 134 -3.32 6.92 0.85
CA LEU A 134 -2.06 7.41 0.28
C LEU A 134 -1.75 6.59 -0.99
N ASP A 135 -2.06 7.17 -2.14
CA ASP A 135 -1.76 6.57 -3.44
C ASP A 135 -0.35 6.95 -3.92
N GLY A 136 0.62 6.11 -3.59
CA GLY A 136 2.03 6.33 -3.90
C GLY A 136 2.45 5.92 -5.31
N ARG A 137 1.56 5.62 -6.25
CA ARG A 137 1.93 5.11 -7.58
C ARG A 137 2.97 5.99 -8.32
N ASN A 138 2.90 7.31 -8.15
CA ASN A 138 3.91 8.27 -8.67
C ASN A 138 4.82 8.87 -7.58
N GLY A 139 4.76 8.31 -6.37
CA GLY A 139 5.57 8.73 -5.24
C GLY A 139 4.92 9.77 -4.35
N ILE A 140 5.09 9.59 -3.05
CA ILE A 140 4.69 10.54 -2.01
C ILE A 140 5.88 10.77 -1.09
N GLU A 141 6.22 12.04 -0.87
CA GLU A 141 7.24 12.47 0.08
C GLU A 141 6.57 13.30 1.18
N ILE A 142 6.63 12.82 2.40
CA ILE A 142 6.08 13.51 3.58
C ILE A 142 7.22 13.89 4.50
N GLY A 143 7.31 15.17 4.83
CA GLY A 143 8.30 15.73 5.73
C GLY A 143 8.13 15.28 7.18
N ARG A 144 8.91 15.90 8.07
CA ARG A 144 8.90 15.62 9.51
C ARG A 144 7.79 16.35 10.21
N ASN A 145 7.28 15.74 11.30
CA ASN A 145 6.27 16.37 12.18
C ASN A 145 5.01 16.84 11.44
N VAL A 146 4.66 16.17 10.35
CA VAL A 146 3.41 16.44 9.63
C VAL A 146 2.26 15.77 10.36
N ASN A 147 1.11 16.43 10.41
CA ASN A 147 -0.10 15.91 11.03
C ASN A 147 -1.22 15.77 10.00
N PHE A 148 -1.59 14.52 9.72
CA PHE A 148 -2.79 14.19 8.92
C PHE A 148 -3.97 14.00 9.86
N SER A 149 -5.03 14.73 9.64
CA SER A 149 -6.32 14.45 10.27
C SER A 149 -6.99 13.22 9.64
N THR A 150 -8.15 12.86 10.15
CA THR A 150 -8.95 11.73 9.64
C THR A 150 -9.37 11.94 8.18
N GLY A 151 -9.31 10.88 7.38
CA GLY A 151 -9.87 10.86 6.03
C GLY A 151 -9.13 11.73 5.00
N VAL A 152 -7.84 11.99 5.20
CA VAL A 152 -7.02 12.69 4.19
C VAL A 152 -6.70 11.73 3.05
N TRP A 153 -6.95 12.14 1.81
CA TRP A 153 -6.68 11.37 0.62
C TRP A 153 -5.63 12.04 -0.26
N ILE A 154 -4.58 11.29 -0.60
CA ILE A 154 -3.54 11.72 -1.54
C ILE A 154 -3.61 10.85 -2.78
N TRP A 155 -3.79 11.49 -3.93
CA TRP A 155 -3.78 10.85 -5.23
C TRP A 155 -2.58 11.30 -6.04
N THR A 156 -1.81 10.38 -6.62
CA THR A 156 -0.66 10.71 -7.47
C THR A 156 -0.89 10.36 -8.93
N MET A 157 -2.05 9.78 -9.26
CA MET A 157 -2.48 9.48 -10.62
C MET A 157 -3.91 9.92 -10.83
N GLN A 158 -4.21 10.33 -12.06
CA GLN A 158 -5.56 10.66 -12.53
C GLN A 158 -5.72 10.24 -13.98
N HIS A 159 -6.95 10.20 -14.46
CA HIS A 159 -7.21 10.08 -15.89
C HIS A 159 -7.05 11.44 -16.59
N ASP A 160 -6.59 11.42 -17.84
CA ASP A 160 -6.55 12.63 -18.66
C ASP A 160 -7.95 12.87 -19.23
N TYR A 161 -8.59 13.93 -18.75
CA TYR A 161 -9.93 14.30 -19.19
C TYR A 161 -9.96 14.85 -20.64
N ASN A 162 -8.81 15.22 -21.21
CA ASN A 162 -8.69 15.62 -22.61
C ASN A 162 -8.39 14.44 -23.55
N ALA A 163 -8.00 13.28 -23.02
CA ALA A 163 -7.74 12.12 -23.84
C ALA A 163 -9.06 11.40 -24.20
N VAL A 164 -9.23 11.08 -25.46
CA VAL A 164 -10.45 10.41 -25.98
C VAL A 164 -10.67 9.03 -25.33
N ASP A 165 -9.59 8.35 -24.96
CA ASP A 165 -9.56 7.02 -24.35
C ASP A 165 -9.50 7.02 -22.81
N PHE A 166 -9.59 8.21 -22.16
CA PHE A 166 -9.40 8.36 -20.72
C PHE A 166 -8.12 7.69 -20.21
N SER A 167 -7.05 7.75 -20.98
CA SER A 167 -5.74 7.21 -20.58
C SER A 167 -5.27 7.78 -19.25
N LEU A 168 -4.45 7.01 -18.53
CA LEU A 168 -3.90 7.46 -17.26
C LEU A 168 -2.85 8.55 -17.48
N SER A 169 -3.00 9.67 -16.80
CA SER A 169 -2.02 10.75 -16.77
C SER A 169 -1.25 10.72 -15.46
N ALA A 170 0.07 10.54 -15.56
CA ALA A 170 0.98 10.65 -14.43
C ALA A 170 1.36 12.11 -14.25
N LYS A 171 0.66 12.87 -13.39
CA LYS A 171 0.97 14.31 -13.19
C LYS A 171 1.96 14.59 -12.07
N GLY A 172 2.61 13.56 -11.55
CA GLY A 172 3.75 13.75 -10.68
C GLY A 172 3.54 13.42 -9.22
N ARG A 173 4.67 13.44 -8.54
CA ARG A 173 4.82 13.16 -7.11
C ARG A 173 4.14 14.23 -6.27
N VAL A 174 3.55 13.81 -5.15
CA VAL A 174 3.05 14.74 -4.12
C VAL A 174 4.14 14.93 -3.07
N ARG A 175 4.37 16.19 -2.67
CA ARG A 175 5.30 16.56 -1.60
C ARG A 175 4.59 17.33 -0.52
N ILE A 176 4.84 16.96 0.73
CA ILE A 176 4.31 17.65 1.90
C ILE A 176 5.50 18.05 2.76
N GLY A 177 5.67 19.35 2.95
CA GLY A 177 6.73 19.94 3.74
C GLY A 177 6.63 19.62 5.23
N GLU A 178 7.66 19.99 5.97
CA GLU A 178 7.73 19.77 7.42
C GLU A 178 6.68 20.59 8.17
N ARG A 179 6.13 20.01 9.24
CA ARG A 179 5.16 20.67 10.14
C ARG A 179 3.83 21.08 9.49
N ALA A 180 3.55 20.59 8.29
CA ALA A 180 2.25 20.82 7.66
C ALA A 180 1.13 20.12 8.44
N TRP A 181 -0.02 20.76 8.51
CA TRP A 181 -1.25 20.16 9.03
C TRP A 181 -2.27 20.03 7.92
N LEU A 182 -2.72 18.78 7.69
CA LEU A 182 -3.75 18.46 6.71
C LEU A 182 -5.07 18.26 7.46
N GLY A 183 -6.03 19.15 7.23
CA GLY A 183 -7.34 19.08 7.86
C GLY A 183 -8.14 17.85 7.48
N PRO A 184 -9.21 17.49 8.22
CA PRO A 184 -9.99 16.31 7.97
C PRO A 184 -10.67 16.35 6.60
N GLY A 185 -10.67 15.22 5.90
CA GLY A 185 -11.31 15.10 4.59
C GLY A 185 -10.60 15.82 3.44
N CYS A 186 -9.38 16.36 3.64
CA CYS A 186 -8.61 16.97 2.56
C CYS A 186 -8.32 15.97 1.45
N ILE A 187 -8.47 16.39 0.19
CA ILE A 187 -8.08 15.64 -0.99
C ILE A 187 -6.94 16.37 -1.68
N ILE A 188 -5.79 15.70 -1.82
CA ILE A 188 -4.59 16.23 -2.45
C ILE A 188 -4.43 15.56 -3.80
N LEU A 189 -4.35 16.38 -4.84
CA LEU A 189 -4.30 15.93 -6.22
C LEU A 189 -2.84 15.70 -6.70
N PRO A 190 -2.65 15.01 -7.84
CA PRO A 190 -1.33 14.72 -8.38
C PRO A 190 -0.48 15.96 -8.61
N GLY A 191 0.83 15.87 -8.26
CA GLY A 191 1.81 16.92 -8.49
C GLY A 191 1.76 18.08 -7.48
N VAL A 192 0.87 18.06 -6.49
CA VAL A 192 0.75 19.13 -5.48
C VAL A 192 1.95 19.10 -4.53
N THR A 193 2.45 20.28 -4.21
CA THR A 193 3.43 20.50 -3.13
C THR A 193 2.80 21.41 -2.08
N ILE A 194 2.85 20.98 -0.82
CA ILE A 194 2.41 21.73 0.36
C ILE A 194 3.66 22.08 1.16
N GLY A 195 3.85 23.36 1.45
CA GLY A 195 4.97 23.90 2.23
C GLY A 195 4.69 24.02 3.72
#